data_45c22a0743947b398ee63d7dce381720
#
_entry.id   45c22a0743947b398ee63d7dce381720
#
_cell.length_a   1.000
_cell.length_b   1.000
_cell.length_c   1.000
_cell.angle_alpha   90.00
_cell.angle_beta   90.00
_cell.angle_gamma   90.00
#
_symmetry.space_group_name_H-M   'P 1'
#
loop_
_entity.id
_entity.type
_entity.pdbx_description
1 polymer ?
#
loop_
_entity_poly.entity_id
_entity_poly.type
_entity_poly.pdbx_seq_one_letter_code
_entity_poly.pdbx_strand_id
1 'polypeptide(L)'
;MLIARDVRINREIRAKEVRVIDPEGKQLGILPVFEALRLATNYELDLVEVSPKSEPPVCRIMDYGKFKYQQSKKAHDAKKKQAIVHIKEVKMRPKTEEHDFQFKLRHIERFLKEGNKTKVTIVFRGRELTHPDLGRNMLSRITEEAKEWGKVEQAPKFEGRNFIMVLAPIQSAKSP
;
A
#
# COMPACT_ATOMS: atom_id res chain seq x y z
N MET A 1 -6.80 5.47 -4.63
CA MET A 1 -6.56 4.36 -5.56
C MET A 1 -7.26 4.70 -6.87
N LEU A 2 -6.52 5.21 -7.86
CA LEU A 2 -7.07 5.55 -9.17
C LEU A 2 -7.28 4.23 -9.91
N ILE A 3 -8.54 3.77 -9.94
CA ILE A 3 -9.00 2.75 -10.89
C ILE A 3 -8.60 3.28 -12.26
N ALA A 4 -7.89 2.49 -13.05
CA ALA A 4 -7.57 2.81 -14.43
C ALA A 4 -8.91 3.16 -15.10
N ARG A 5 -9.19 4.46 -15.26
CA ARG A 5 -10.31 4.92 -16.08
C ARG A 5 -10.06 4.34 -17.45
N ASP A 6 -11.09 3.71 -17.99
CA ASP A 6 -11.04 3.16 -19.33
C ASP A 6 -10.47 4.22 -20.28
N VAL A 7 -9.29 3.90 -20.80
CA VAL A 7 -8.60 4.74 -21.76
C VAL A 7 -9.46 4.76 -23.01
N ARG A 8 -9.86 5.94 -23.45
CA ARG A 8 -10.68 6.06 -24.67
C ARG A 8 -9.87 5.63 -25.90
N ILE A 9 -10.51 4.84 -26.73
CA ILE A 9 -9.90 4.27 -27.93
C ILE A 9 -10.70 4.61 -29.19
N ASN A 10 -10.02 4.80 -30.25
CA ASN A 10 -10.62 4.95 -31.57
C ASN A 10 -11.76 6.00 -31.60
N ARG A 11 -12.99 5.57 -31.91
CA ARG A 11 -14.17 6.43 -32.02
C ARG A 11 -14.71 6.96 -30.68
N GLU A 12 -14.20 6.47 -29.55
CA GLU A 12 -14.56 6.98 -28.22
C GLU A 12 -13.84 8.29 -27.87
N ILE A 13 -12.78 8.67 -28.64
CA ILE A 13 -12.03 9.91 -28.49
C ILE A 13 -12.91 11.07 -28.97
N ARG A 14 -13.26 11.99 -28.06
CA ARG A 14 -14.21 13.09 -28.32
C ARG A 14 -13.54 14.43 -28.65
N ALA A 15 -12.22 14.49 -28.67
CA ALA A 15 -11.48 15.70 -29.01
C ALA A 15 -11.59 16.04 -30.50
N LYS A 16 -11.57 17.32 -30.85
CA LYS A 16 -11.52 17.76 -32.26
C LYS A 16 -10.13 17.52 -32.87
N GLU A 17 -9.10 17.82 -32.08
CA GLU A 17 -7.69 17.68 -32.45
C GLU A 17 -6.96 16.88 -31.39
N VAL A 18 -5.97 16.12 -31.80
CA VAL A 18 -5.15 15.27 -30.95
C VAL A 18 -3.68 15.35 -31.34
N ARG A 19 -2.82 15.27 -30.37
CA ARG A 19 -1.38 15.11 -30.64
C ARG A 19 -1.08 13.64 -30.82
N VAL A 20 -0.60 13.29 -32.01
CA VAL A 20 -0.42 11.88 -32.41
C VAL A 20 1.04 11.46 -32.27
N ILE A 21 1.23 10.28 -31.70
CA ILE A 21 2.51 9.58 -31.62
C ILE A 21 2.34 8.27 -32.38
N ASP A 22 3.27 7.96 -33.26
CA ASP A 22 3.28 6.74 -34.06
C ASP A 22 3.67 5.50 -33.23
N PRO A 23 3.60 4.28 -33.78
CA PRO A 23 4.00 3.05 -33.07
C PRO A 23 5.47 3.06 -32.62
N GLU A 24 6.35 3.71 -33.36
CA GLU A 24 7.79 3.78 -33.10
C GLU A 24 8.14 4.82 -32.02
N GLY A 25 7.15 5.67 -31.61
CA GLY A 25 7.33 6.71 -30.61
C GLY A 25 7.64 8.09 -31.16
N LYS A 26 7.65 8.28 -32.49
CA LYS A 26 7.84 9.55 -33.16
C LYS A 26 6.57 10.40 -33.10
N GLN A 27 6.72 11.68 -32.84
CA GLN A 27 5.60 12.62 -32.78
C GLN A 27 5.24 13.06 -34.22
N LEU A 28 3.99 12.80 -34.62
CA LEU A 28 3.46 13.20 -35.95
C LEU A 28 2.89 14.63 -35.95
N GLY A 29 2.71 15.24 -34.77
CA GLY A 29 2.14 16.58 -34.62
C GLY A 29 0.72 16.58 -34.12
N ILE A 30 0.03 17.72 -34.28
CA ILE A 30 -1.38 17.91 -33.94
C ILE A 30 -2.18 17.69 -35.19
N LEU A 31 -3.12 16.75 -35.13
CA LEU A 31 -3.97 16.36 -36.27
C LEU A 31 -5.44 16.33 -35.83
N PRO A 32 -6.38 16.59 -36.77
CA PRO A 32 -7.79 16.30 -36.55
C PRO A 32 -7.98 14.83 -36.21
N VAL A 33 -8.89 14.50 -35.29
CA VAL A 33 -9.10 13.13 -34.82
C VAL A 33 -9.42 12.15 -35.95
N PHE A 34 -10.11 12.59 -37.01
CA PHE A 34 -10.45 11.71 -38.13
C PHE A 34 -9.21 11.32 -38.96
N GLU A 35 -8.22 12.22 -39.13
CA GLU A 35 -6.96 11.89 -39.76
C GLU A 35 -6.10 10.94 -38.91
N ALA A 36 -6.08 11.19 -37.60
CA ALA A 36 -5.39 10.31 -36.66
C ALA A 36 -5.98 8.87 -36.68
N LEU A 37 -7.32 8.74 -36.78
CA LEU A 37 -8.00 7.45 -36.94
C LEU A 37 -7.64 6.77 -38.25
N ARG A 38 -7.57 7.53 -39.36
CA ARG A 38 -7.17 6.98 -40.66
C ARG A 38 -5.73 6.47 -40.64
N LEU A 39 -4.82 7.22 -39.99
CA LEU A 39 -3.46 6.76 -39.79
C LEU A 39 -3.39 5.48 -38.97
N ALA A 40 -4.11 5.40 -37.85
CA ALA A 40 -4.17 4.18 -37.02
C ALA A 40 -4.68 2.98 -37.83
N THR A 41 -5.70 3.16 -38.68
CA THR A 41 -6.21 2.11 -39.58
C THR A 41 -5.14 1.67 -40.59
N ASN A 42 -4.36 2.60 -41.16
CA ASN A 42 -3.29 2.26 -42.10
C ASN A 42 -2.18 1.40 -41.44
N TYR A 43 -1.96 1.57 -40.13
CA TYR A 43 -1.05 0.74 -39.36
C TYR A 43 -1.68 -0.57 -38.85
N GLU A 44 -2.96 -0.80 -39.10
CA GLU A 44 -3.76 -1.92 -38.53
C GLU A 44 -3.72 -1.95 -37.01
N LEU A 45 -3.69 -0.78 -36.37
CA LEU A 45 -3.55 -0.57 -34.94
C LEU A 45 -4.65 0.34 -34.40
N ASP A 46 -4.74 0.44 -33.08
CA ASP A 46 -5.68 1.33 -32.39
C ASP A 46 -5.10 2.71 -32.13
N LEU A 47 -5.96 3.74 -32.19
CA LEU A 47 -5.65 5.07 -31.66
C LEU A 47 -6.06 5.11 -30.19
N VAL A 48 -5.09 5.25 -29.29
CA VAL A 48 -5.29 5.17 -27.83
C VAL A 48 -4.99 6.52 -27.18
N GLU A 49 -5.95 7.10 -26.47
CA GLU A 49 -5.80 8.37 -25.74
C GLU A 49 -5.00 8.17 -24.45
N VAL A 50 -3.69 8.33 -24.52
CA VAL A 50 -2.76 8.09 -23.39
C VAL A 50 -2.72 9.22 -22.37
N SER A 51 -3.02 10.46 -22.77
CA SER A 51 -3.10 11.63 -21.89
C SER A 51 -4.29 12.51 -22.19
N PRO A 52 -5.45 12.24 -21.56
CA PRO A 52 -6.70 12.98 -21.81
C PRO A 52 -6.70 14.40 -21.20
N LYS A 53 -5.76 14.70 -20.30
CA LYS A 53 -5.69 16.01 -19.62
C LYS A 53 -4.81 17.03 -20.33
N SER A 54 -4.10 16.63 -21.36
CA SER A 54 -3.28 17.53 -22.16
C SER A 54 -4.15 18.33 -23.14
N GLU A 55 -3.73 19.52 -23.52
CA GLU A 55 -4.38 20.38 -24.52
C GLU A 55 -3.41 20.60 -25.68
N PRO A 56 -3.66 20.00 -26.87
CA PRO A 56 -4.65 18.96 -27.15
C PRO A 56 -4.29 17.60 -26.52
N PRO A 57 -5.27 16.69 -26.34
CA PRO A 57 -5.04 15.35 -25.81
C PRO A 57 -4.00 14.58 -26.59
N VAL A 58 -3.18 13.77 -25.89
CA VAL A 58 -2.15 12.96 -26.55
C VAL A 58 -2.71 11.58 -26.84
N CYS A 59 -2.62 11.19 -28.11
CA CYS A 59 -3.01 9.87 -28.60
C CYS A 59 -1.78 9.15 -29.17
N ARG A 60 -1.72 7.86 -28.96
CA ARG A 60 -0.69 7.00 -29.54
C ARG A 60 -1.31 5.88 -30.36
N ILE A 61 -0.72 5.62 -31.50
CA ILE A 61 -1.07 4.48 -32.35
C ILE A 61 -0.37 3.25 -31.81
N MET A 62 -1.13 2.25 -31.32
CA MET A 62 -0.59 1.03 -30.75
C MET A 62 -1.65 -0.09 -30.66
N ASP A 63 -1.23 -1.32 -30.43
CA ASP A 63 -2.11 -2.42 -30.04
C ASP A 63 -2.63 -2.21 -28.62
N TYR A 64 -3.92 -1.88 -28.48
CA TYR A 64 -4.56 -1.63 -27.18
C TYR A 64 -4.58 -2.86 -26.30
N GLY A 65 -4.78 -4.06 -26.87
CA GLY A 65 -4.79 -5.32 -26.13
C GLY A 65 -3.44 -5.56 -25.42
N LYS A 66 -2.35 -5.39 -26.16
CA LYS A 66 -0.98 -5.51 -25.66
C LYS A 66 -0.66 -4.44 -24.61
N PHE A 67 -1.09 -3.22 -24.84
CA PHE A 67 -0.93 -2.11 -23.90
C PHE A 67 -1.66 -2.37 -22.57
N LYS A 68 -2.93 -2.78 -22.63
CA LYS A 68 -3.75 -3.12 -21.46
C LYS A 68 -3.12 -4.26 -20.65
N TYR A 69 -2.67 -5.29 -21.33
CA TYR A 69 -1.95 -6.41 -20.68
C TYR A 69 -0.69 -5.94 -19.96
N GLN A 70 0.14 -5.13 -20.61
CA GLN A 70 1.36 -4.60 -20.02
C GLN A 70 1.07 -3.69 -18.82
N GLN A 71 0.03 -2.86 -18.88
CA GLN A 71 -0.42 -2.04 -17.76
C GLN A 71 -0.88 -2.89 -16.57
N SER A 72 -1.70 -3.90 -16.85
CA SER A 72 -2.17 -4.83 -15.82
C SER A 72 -1.01 -5.59 -15.16
N LYS A 73 -0.05 -6.04 -15.96
CA LYS A 73 1.15 -6.70 -15.46
C LYS A 73 1.98 -5.78 -14.57
N LYS A 74 2.24 -4.54 -15.02
CA LYS A 74 2.96 -3.53 -14.22
C LYS A 74 2.25 -3.24 -12.89
N ALA A 75 0.92 -3.07 -12.92
CA ALA A 75 0.13 -2.84 -11.72
C ALA A 75 0.17 -4.04 -10.76
N HIS A 76 0.11 -5.25 -11.29
CA HIS A 76 0.24 -6.49 -10.51
C HIS A 76 1.62 -6.62 -9.85
N ASP A 77 2.68 -6.36 -10.61
CA ASP A 77 4.06 -6.41 -10.12
C ASP A 77 4.33 -5.31 -9.07
N ALA A 78 3.80 -4.11 -9.29
CA ALA A 78 3.84 -3.04 -8.29
C ALA A 78 3.12 -3.45 -7.00
N LYS A 79 1.93 -4.08 -7.11
CA LYS A 79 1.19 -4.59 -5.96
C LYS A 79 1.93 -5.71 -5.24
N LYS A 80 2.60 -6.62 -5.98
CA LYS A 80 3.44 -7.67 -5.37
C LYS A 80 4.65 -7.12 -4.62
N LYS A 81 5.24 -6.03 -5.12
CA LYS A 81 6.39 -5.36 -4.49
C LYS A 81 5.98 -4.53 -3.27
N GLN A 82 4.71 -4.21 -3.13
CA GLN A 82 4.20 -3.47 -1.98
C GLN A 82 4.27 -4.36 -0.75
N ALA A 83 5.14 -4.02 0.20
CA ALA A 83 5.25 -4.73 1.47
C ALA A 83 3.92 -4.63 2.22
N ILE A 84 3.24 -5.76 2.39
CA ILE A 84 2.01 -5.82 3.19
C ILE A 84 2.44 -5.88 4.64
N VAL A 85 2.29 -4.76 5.36
CA VAL A 85 2.53 -4.72 6.80
C VAL A 85 1.31 -5.31 7.51
N HIS A 86 1.47 -6.50 8.06
CA HIS A 86 0.44 -7.13 8.88
C HIS A 86 0.49 -6.62 10.31
N ILE A 87 -0.68 -6.52 10.95
CA ILE A 87 -0.77 -6.25 12.39
C ILE A 87 -0.95 -7.60 13.10
N LYS A 88 0.06 -7.99 13.89
CA LYS A 88 0.03 -9.20 14.73
C LYS A 88 -0.40 -8.81 16.14
N GLU A 89 -1.25 -9.61 16.78
CA GLU A 89 -1.72 -9.32 18.14
C GLU A 89 -1.08 -10.26 19.16
N VAL A 90 -0.59 -9.67 20.26
CA VAL A 90 -0.10 -10.39 21.44
C VAL A 90 -0.93 -9.98 22.64
N LYS A 91 -1.63 -10.95 23.25
CA LYS A 91 -2.47 -10.74 24.44
C LYS A 91 -1.74 -11.20 25.69
N MET A 92 -1.84 -10.40 26.75
CA MET A 92 -1.30 -10.67 28.07
C MET A 92 -2.30 -10.31 29.16
N ARG A 93 -2.01 -10.67 30.40
CA ARG A 93 -2.75 -10.24 31.59
C ARG A 93 -1.86 -9.41 32.49
N PRO A 94 -2.42 -8.53 33.36
CA PRO A 94 -1.63 -7.72 34.28
C PRO A 94 -0.76 -8.53 35.25
N LYS A 95 -1.16 -9.77 35.55
CA LYS A 95 -0.46 -10.71 36.43
C LYS A 95 0.18 -11.87 35.66
N THR A 96 0.70 -11.60 34.46
CA THR A 96 1.43 -12.60 33.67
C THR A 96 2.74 -12.93 34.41
N GLU A 97 3.03 -14.22 34.58
CA GLU A 97 4.27 -14.70 35.17
C GLU A 97 5.48 -14.36 34.30
N GLU A 98 6.66 -14.24 34.90
CA GLU A 98 7.88 -13.81 34.21
C GLU A 98 8.22 -14.71 33.03
N HIS A 99 8.09 -16.02 33.17
CA HIS A 99 8.36 -16.96 32.07
C HIS A 99 7.43 -16.74 30.87
N ASP A 100 6.12 -16.56 31.09
CA ASP A 100 5.13 -16.29 30.00
C ASP A 100 5.35 -14.89 29.42
N PHE A 101 5.73 -13.91 30.24
CA PHE A 101 6.11 -12.57 29.78
C PHE A 101 7.26 -12.64 28.78
N GLN A 102 8.35 -13.31 29.13
CA GLN A 102 9.52 -13.46 28.28
C GLN A 102 9.20 -14.22 26.98
N PHE A 103 8.34 -15.23 27.05
CA PHE A 103 7.87 -15.95 25.88
C PHE A 103 7.09 -15.03 24.92
N LYS A 104 6.20 -14.20 25.46
CA LYS A 104 5.42 -13.25 24.65
C LYS A 104 6.28 -12.10 24.12
N LEU A 105 7.27 -11.66 24.86
CA LEU A 105 8.23 -10.66 24.42
C LEU A 105 9.03 -11.17 23.19
N ARG A 106 9.49 -12.42 23.21
CA ARG A 106 10.12 -13.05 22.04
C ARG A 106 9.20 -13.10 20.81
N HIS A 107 7.90 -13.26 21.00
CA HIS A 107 6.94 -13.16 19.88
C HIS A 107 6.86 -11.74 19.35
N ILE A 108 6.82 -10.71 20.21
CA ILE A 108 6.82 -9.30 19.81
C ILE A 108 8.09 -9.00 19.00
N GLU A 109 9.25 -9.39 19.51
CA GLU A 109 10.54 -9.25 18.84
C GLU A 109 10.52 -9.87 17.44
N ARG A 110 10.10 -11.13 17.34
CA ARG A 110 10.01 -11.84 16.06
C ARG A 110 9.11 -11.12 15.08
N PHE A 111 7.92 -10.69 15.50
CA PHE A 111 6.97 -10.00 14.62
C PHE A 111 7.51 -8.65 14.13
N LEU A 112 8.17 -7.90 15.00
CA LEU A 112 8.81 -6.63 14.64
C LEU A 112 9.99 -6.85 13.68
N LYS A 113 10.83 -7.86 13.92
CA LYS A 113 11.95 -8.22 13.03
C LYS A 113 11.48 -8.71 11.65
N GLU A 114 10.31 -9.36 11.57
CA GLU A 114 9.64 -9.73 10.32
C GLU A 114 9.04 -8.53 9.56
N GLY A 115 9.10 -7.32 10.13
CA GLY A 115 8.53 -6.10 9.54
C GLY A 115 7.03 -5.91 9.79
N ASN A 116 6.43 -6.70 10.69
CA ASN A 116 5.01 -6.59 11.05
C ASN A 116 4.82 -5.59 12.20
N LYS A 117 3.69 -4.89 12.21
CA LYS A 117 3.25 -4.14 13.39
C LYS A 117 2.72 -5.09 14.46
N THR A 118 2.95 -4.77 15.73
CA THR A 118 2.49 -5.62 16.83
C THR A 118 1.55 -4.84 17.74
N LYS A 119 0.29 -5.31 17.81
CA LYS A 119 -0.71 -4.82 18.76
C LYS A 119 -0.56 -5.60 20.06
N VAL A 120 -0.12 -4.92 21.12
CA VAL A 120 -0.03 -5.50 22.46
C VAL A 120 -1.31 -5.16 23.21
N THR A 121 -2.00 -6.18 23.71
CA THR A 121 -3.27 -6.04 24.41
C THR A 121 -3.16 -6.63 25.81
N ILE A 122 -3.26 -5.78 26.84
CA ILE A 122 -3.37 -6.23 28.24
C ILE A 122 -4.86 -6.35 28.59
N VAL A 123 -5.31 -7.57 28.85
CA VAL A 123 -6.72 -7.88 29.14
C VAL A 123 -6.94 -7.94 30.64
N PHE A 124 -7.76 -7.02 31.16
CA PHE A 124 -8.15 -6.99 32.57
C PHE A 124 -9.43 -7.79 32.82
N ARG A 125 -9.47 -8.53 33.92
CA ARG A 125 -10.66 -9.28 34.35
C ARG A 125 -11.19 -8.77 35.68
N GLY A 126 -12.51 -8.51 35.74
CA GLY A 126 -13.20 -8.17 36.98
C GLY A 126 -12.45 -7.15 37.83
N ARG A 127 -11.99 -7.60 39.01
CA ARG A 127 -11.28 -6.76 40.00
C ARG A 127 -9.92 -6.19 39.52
N GLU A 128 -9.33 -6.73 38.47
CA GLU A 128 -8.05 -6.23 37.94
C GLU A 128 -8.18 -4.82 37.34
N LEU A 129 -9.40 -4.44 36.90
CA LEU A 129 -9.68 -3.09 36.38
C LEU A 129 -9.44 -1.97 37.40
N THR A 130 -9.48 -2.30 38.70
CA THR A 130 -9.15 -1.33 39.77
C THR A 130 -7.66 -1.04 39.90
N HIS A 131 -6.81 -1.82 39.21
CA HIS A 131 -5.35 -1.71 39.25
C HIS A 131 -4.76 -1.46 37.85
N PRO A 132 -5.11 -0.35 37.20
CA PRO A 132 -4.63 -0.07 35.83
C PRO A 132 -3.11 0.12 35.77
N ASP A 133 -2.49 0.46 36.89
CA ASP A 133 -1.04 0.68 36.99
C ASP A 133 -0.21 -0.57 36.66
N LEU A 134 -0.75 -1.76 37.01
CA LEU A 134 -0.09 -3.03 36.65
C LEU A 134 0.06 -3.18 35.12
N GLY A 135 -0.99 -2.84 34.38
CA GLY A 135 -0.96 -2.87 32.92
C GLY A 135 -0.05 -1.80 32.35
N ARG A 136 -0.03 -0.62 32.94
CA ARG A 136 0.86 0.48 32.53
C ARG A 136 2.32 0.11 32.71
N ASN A 137 2.68 -0.42 33.87
CA ASN A 137 4.05 -0.87 34.16
C ASN A 137 4.49 -1.97 33.18
N MET A 138 3.60 -2.91 32.86
CA MET A 138 3.90 -3.97 31.90
C MET A 138 4.12 -3.42 30.49
N LEU A 139 3.28 -2.49 29.99
CA LEU A 139 3.46 -1.87 28.68
C LEU A 139 4.74 -1.01 28.64
N SER A 140 5.07 -0.29 29.73
CA SER A 140 6.32 0.46 29.84
C SER A 140 7.53 -0.47 29.75
N ARG A 141 7.49 -1.60 30.45
CA ARG A 141 8.54 -2.62 30.38
C ARG A 141 8.69 -3.17 28.96
N ILE A 142 7.59 -3.51 28.29
CA ILE A 142 7.61 -3.97 26.88
C ILE A 142 8.21 -2.90 25.98
N THR A 143 7.88 -1.63 26.20
CA THR A 143 8.45 -0.53 25.41
C THR A 143 9.95 -0.41 25.56
N GLU A 144 10.46 -0.56 26.79
CA GLU A 144 11.91 -0.54 27.07
C GLU A 144 12.64 -1.71 26.41
N GLU A 145 12.12 -2.92 26.60
CA GLU A 145 12.67 -4.15 26.02
C GLU A 145 12.62 -4.16 24.47
N ALA A 146 11.57 -3.55 23.89
CA ALA A 146 11.38 -3.51 22.44
C ALA A 146 12.12 -2.37 21.72
N LYS A 147 12.82 -1.49 22.42
CA LYS A 147 13.48 -0.30 21.84
C LYS A 147 14.40 -0.59 20.66
N GLU A 148 15.06 -1.73 20.66
CA GLU A 148 15.98 -2.13 19.58
C GLU A 148 15.26 -2.62 18.33
N TRP A 149 14.01 -3.10 18.45
CA TRP A 149 13.29 -3.76 17.38
C TRP A 149 12.08 -2.97 16.87
N GLY A 150 11.56 -2.07 17.71
CA GLY A 150 10.34 -1.32 17.40
C GLY A 150 10.21 -0.02 18.14
N LYS A 151 9.32 0.82 17.63
CA LYS A 151 8.91 2.08 18.24
C LYS A 151 7.44 2.09 18.53
N VAL A 152 7.01 2.81 19.55
CA VAL A 152 5.59 3.04 19.85
C VAL A 152 5.00 3.90 18.74
N GLU A 153 4.06 3.34 17.98
CA GLU A 153 3.28 4.04 16.96
C GLU A 153 1.98 4.59 17.58
N GLN A 154 1.35 3.79 18.44
CA GLN A 154 0.15 4.17 19.16
C GLN A 154 0.40 4.04 20.66
N ALA A 155 0.34 5.15 21.38
CA ALA A 155 0.53 5.18 22.83
C ALA A 155 -0.54 4.31 23.53
N PRO A 156 -0.21 3.78 24.73
CA PRO A 156 -1.14 2.99 25.52
C PRO A 156 -2.48 3.68 25.74
N LYS A 157 -3.58 3.02 25.36
CA LYS A 157 -4.95 3.52 25.49
C LYS A 157 -5.87 2.44 26.01
N PHE A 158 -6.81 2.84 26.90
CA PHE A 158 -7.89 1.96 27.32
C PHE A 158 -8.98 1.87 26.24
N GLU A 159 -9.35 0.65 25.89
CA GLU A 159 -10.51 0.32 25.05
C GLU A 159 -11.36 -0.74 25.78
N GLY A 160 -12.37 -0.27 26.49
CA GLY A 160 -13.21 -1.12 27.34
C GLY A 160 -12.42 -1.75 28.48
N ARG A 161 -12.24 -3.09 28.44
CA ARG A 161 -11.46 -3.86 29.43
C ARG A 161 -10.03 -4.14 29.02
N ASN A 162 -9.59 -3.56 27.92
CA ASN A 162 -8.28 -3.80 27.34
C ASN A 162 -7.44 -2.54 27.40
N PHE A 163 -6.18 -2.70 27.71
CA PHE A 163 -5.19 -1.63 27.58
C PHE A 163 -4.30 -1.98 26.39
N ILE A 164 -4.33 -1.16 25.36
CA ILE A 164 -3.80 -1.49 24.04
C ILE A 164 -2.68 -0.52 23.69
N MET A 165 -1.61 -1.04 23.10
CA MET A 165 -0.51 -0.30 22.52
C MET A 165 -0.15 -0.92 21.17
N VAL A 166 0.27 -0.09 20.20
CA VAL A 166 0.77 -0.58 18.91
C VAL A 166 2.24 -0.21 18.76
N LEU A 167 3.04 -1.22 18.47
CA LEU A 167 4.44 -1.09 18.13
C LEU A 167 4.62 -1.23 16.60
N ALA A 168 5.38 -0.33 16.00
CA ALA A 168 5.82 -0.43 14.62
C ALA A 168 7.27 -0.89 14.59
N PRO A 169 7.67 -1.71 13.61
CA PRO A 169 9.07 -2.09 13.44
C PRO A 169 9.92 -0.85 13.17
N ILE A 170 11.11 -0.81 13.76
CA ILE A 170 12.15 0.11 13.31
C ILE A 170 12.59 -0.47 11.96
N GLN A 171 12.26 0.23 10.85
CA GLN A 171 12.75 -0.16 9.54
C GLN A 171 14.28 -0.14 9.59
N SER A 172 14.88 -1.30 9.84
CA SER A 172 16.23 -1.52 9.32
C SER A 172 16.09 -1.39 7.82
N ALA A 173 16.71 -0.38 7.23
CA ALA A 173 16.78 -0.23 5.79
C ALA A 173 17.22 -1.59 5.22
N LYS A 174 16.28 -2.35 4.66
CA LYS A 174 16.63 -3.39 3.71
C LYS A 174 17.22 -2.63 2.54
N SER A 175 18.52 -2.53 2.52
CA SER A 175 19.29 -2.16 1.33
C SER A 175 18.78 -3.01 0.16
N PRO A 176 18.71 -2.39 -1.04
CA PRO A 176 18.20 -3.01 -2.26
C PRO A 176 19.01 -4.25 -2.65
#